data_96d3a6fa276028da30b1072b9f7f51e2
#
_entry.id   96d3a6fa276028da30b1072b9f7f51e2
#
_cell.length_a   1.000
_cell.length_b   1.000
_cell.length_c   1.000
_cell.angle_alpha   90.00
_cell.angle_beta   90.00
_cell.angle_gamma   90.00
#
_symmetry.space_group_name_H-M   'P 1'
#
loop_
_entity.id
_entity.type
_entity.pdbx_description
1 polymer ?
#
loop_
_entity_poly.entity_id
_entity_poly.type
_entity_poly.pdbx_seq_one_letter_code
_entity_poly.pdbx_strand_id
1 'polypeptide(L)'
;MMKNLYNLLYTFLICLISTPAFTQGEANNWIFGNMAGIQFTSGAPQNLNYPLSLINYPSTVVSDSAGNLLFYSDGFRVYNRNFQVMENGTDIMGGRDLTNCIAFAKPGSSRFYYLFTVGEAPGGTPPRVYGGRYAIIDLEANGGLGKVTVKNIMMDQGEDAMVQLTATFHKNNHDIWLILECQDYDHYFYKAYLVTNTGIFYKHTYEQIKYFT
;
A
#
# COMPACT_ATOMS: atom_id res chain seq x y z
N MET A 1 16.48 52.22 -20.57
CA MET A 1 15.11 51.74 -20.76
C MET A 1 15.06 50.24 -21.10
N MET A 2 15.84 49.75 -22.08
CA MET A 2 15.86 48.32 -22.46
C MET A 2 16.31 47.35 -21.35
N LYS A 3 17.33 47.67 -20.53
CA LYS A 3 17.77 46.80 -19.41
C LYS A 3 16.66 46.48 -18.39
N ASN A 4 15.80 47.46 -18.11
CA ASN A 4 14.69 47.26 -17.17
C ASN A 4 13.59 46.36 -17.77
N LEU A 5 13.41 46.41 -19.09
CA LEU A 5 12.46 45.56 -19.79
C LEU A 5 12.91 44.09 -19.80
N TYR A 6 14.21 43.84 -20.00
CA TYR A 6 14.76 42.48 -19.92
C TYR A 6 14.66 41.90 -18.50
N ASN A 7 14.94 42.70 -17.47
CA ASN A 7 14.79 42.25 -16.09
C ASN A 7 13.33 41.94 -15.75
N LEU A 8 12.38 42.74 -16.23
CA LEU A 8 10.95 42.51 -16.03
C LEU A 8 10.49 41.20 -16.74
N LEU A 9 10.96 41.00 -17.98
CA LEU A 9 10.67 39.81 -18.77
C LEU A 9 11.26 38.55 -18.13
N TYR A 10 12.48 38.63 -17.60
CA TYR A 10 13.14 37.51 -16.89
C TYR A 10 12.43 37.17 -15.59
N THR A 11 11.99 38.15 -14.80
CA THR A 11 11.23 37.95 -13.59
C THR A 11 9.87 37.30 -13.89
N PHE A 12 9.20 37.76 -14.96
CA PHE A 12 7.93 37.18 -15.41
C PHE A 12 8.09 35.73 -15.91
N LEU A 13 9.18 35.45 -16.62
CA LEU A 13 9.49 34.08 -17.10
C LEU A 13 9.79 33.11 -15.94
N ILE A 14 10.49 33.57 -14.89
CA ILE A 14 10.77 32.76 -13.68
C ILE A 14 9.49 32.49 -12.90
N CYS A 15 8.56 33.44 -12.81
CA CYS A 15 7.26 33.21 -12.17
C CYS A 15 6.37 32.23 -12.94
N LEU A 16 6.56 32.08 -14.25
CA LEU A 16 5.81 31.11 -15.06
C LEU A 16 6.34 29.65 -14.93
N ILE A 17 7.56 29.49 -14.38
CA ILE A 17 8.18 28.16 -14.17
C ILE A 17 7.94 27.64 -12.73
N SER A 18 7.28 28.41 -11.87
CA SER A 18 6.83 27.87 -10.58
C SER A 18 5.77 26.80 -10.84
N THR A 19 6.22 25.57 -11.06
CA THR A 19 5.33 24.40 -10.98
C THR A 19 4.71 24.44 -9.59
N PRO A 20 3.38 24.42 -9.47
CA PRO A 20 2.77 24.26 -8.17
C PRO A 20 3.38 22.98 -7.55
N ALA A 21 3.92 23.12 -6.35
CA ALA A 21 4.26 21.93 -5.55
C ALA A 21 2.91 21.24 -5.29
N PHE A 22 2.61 20.19 -6.05
CA PHE A 22 1.47 19.36 -5.74
C PHE A 22 1.76 18.75 -4.37
N THR A 23 0.97 19.12 -3.41
CA THR A 23 0.92 18.39 -2.14
C THR A 23 0.59 16.94 -2.50
N GLN A 24 1.39 16.01 -2.03
CA GLN A 24 1.14 14.58 -2.24
C GLN A 24 -0.12 14.22 -1.44
N GLY A 25 -1.29 14.34 -2.06
CA GLY A 25 -2.58 14.07 -1.45
C GLY A 25 -2.75 12.61 -1.03
N GLU A 26 -1.92 11.72 -1.58
CA GLU A 26 -1.93 10.29 -1.27
C GLU A 26 -1.74 9.99 0.22
N ALA A 27 -1.08 10.88 0.96
CA ALA A 27 -0.88 10.75 2.40
C ALA A 27 -1.94 11.47 3.26
N ASN A 28 -3.01 11.98 2.67
CA ASN A 28 -3.99 12.80 3.39
C ASN A 28 -4.90 12.02 4.35
N ASN A 29 -5.11 10.74 4.14
CA ASN A 29 -6.01 9.93 4.96
C ASN A 29 -5.23 8.87 5.72
N TRP A 30 -5.37 8.84 7.03
CA TRP A 30 -4.77 7.86 7.92
C TRP A 30 -5.85 7.17 8.73
N ILE A 31 -5.91 5.84 8.69
CA ILE A 31 -6.89 5.02 9.39
C ILE A 31 -6.11 4.05 10.29
N PHE A 32 -6.39 4.07 11.59
CA PHE A 32 -5.60 3.34 12.59
C PHE A 32 -6.34 2.14 13.19
N GLY A 33 -7.60 1.95 12.88
CA GLY A 33 -8.48 1.00 13.56
C GLY A 33 -9.24 1.62 14.73
N ASN A 34 -10.15 0.87 15.34
CA ASN A 34 -10.98 1.33 16.44
C ASN A 34 -11.72 2.66 16.19
N MET A 35 -12.18 2.87 14.96
CA MET A 35 -12.83 4.12 14.52
C MET A 35 -11.91 5.36 14.56
N ALA A 36 -10.61 5.18 14.72
CA ALA A 36 -9.66 6.28 14.75
C ALA A 36 -9.08 6.54 13.36
N GLY A 37 -9.26 7.74 12.85
CA GLY A 37 -8.65 8.19 11.60
C GLY A 37 -8.39 9.68 11.64
N ILE A 38 -7.40 10.11 10.87
CA ILE A 38 -7.01 11.51 10.74
C ILE A 38 -6.97 11.86 9.25
N GLN A 39 -7.45 13.05 8.93
CA GLN A 39 -7.39 13.62 7.59
C GLN A 39 -6.59 14.93 7.59
N PHE A 40 -5.69 15.08 6.62
CA PHE A 40 -4.81 16.23 6.41
C PHE A 40 -5.21 16.95 5.11
N THR A 41 -6.36 17.62 5.07
CA THR A 41 -6.85 18.28 3.85
C THR A 41 -6.35 19.70 3.68
N SER A 42 -6.40 20.50 4.73
CA SER A 42 -5.85 21.87 4.76
C SER A 42 -5.81 22.37 6.20
N GLY A 43 -4.66 22.87 6.63
CA GLY A 43 -4.50 23.39 7.99
C GLY A 43 -4.24 22.31 9.04
N ALA A 44 -4.90 22.37 10.19
CA ALA A 44 -4.72 21.42 11.27
C ALA A 44 -5.35 20.05 10.92
N PRO A 45 -4.74 18.94 11.36
CA PRO A 45 -5.32 17.62 11.20
C PRO A 45 -6.75 17.54 11.79
N GLN A 46 -7.64 16.87 11.08
CA GLN A 46 -9.02 16.69 11.47
C GLN A 46 -9.35 15.21 11.67
N ASN A 47 -10.29 14.93 12.57
CA ASN A 47 -10.77 13.57 12.75
C ASN A 47 -11.48 13.10 11.47
N LEU A 48 -11.08 11.95 10.97
CA LEU A 48 -11.79 11.25 9.90
C LEU A 48 -12.91 10.45 10.56
N ASN A 49 -14.14 10.96 10.46
CA ASN A 49 -15.32 10.27 10.99
C ASN A 49 -15.74 9.17 10.01
N TYR A 50 -15.38 7.94 10.29
CA TYR A 50 -15.83 6.79 9.52
C TYR A 50 -16.64 5.81 10.41
N PRO A 51 -17.69 5.18 9.86
CA PRO A 51 -18.68 4.47 10.69
C PRO A 51 -18.27 3.07 11.14
N LEU A 52 -17.05 2.61 10.87
CA LEU A 52 -16.69 1.20 11.07
C LEU A 52 -15.90 0.96 12.34
N SER A 53 -16.55 0.29 13.27
CA SER A 53 -16.00 -0.11 14.57
C SER A 53 -15.10 -1.36 14.53
N LEU A 54 -14.84 -1.96 13.38
CA LEU A 54 -14.33 -3.33 13.28
C LEU A 54 -12.90 -3.47 12.76
N ILE A 55 -12.19 -2.38 12.53
CA ILE A 55 -10.76 -2.44 12.18
C ILE A 55 -9.99 -2.44 13.50
N ASN A 56 -9.51 -3.61 13.89
CA ASN A 56 -8.75 -3.76 15.14
C ASN A 56 -7.24 -3.75 14.92
N TYR A 57 -6.77 -3.66 13.67
CA TYR A 57 -5.37 -3.88 13.31
C TYR A 57 -4.82 -2.77 12.41
N PRO A 58 -3.49 -2.66 12.29
CA PRO A 58 -2.84 -1.75 11.34
C PRO A 58 -3.41 -1.94 9.94
N SER A 59 -3.68 -0.83 9.30
CA SER A 59 -4.32 -0.82 7.98
C SER A 59 -3.46 -0.13 6.94
N THR A 60 -3.68 -0.48 5.70
CA THR A 60 -3.20 0.30 4.56
C THR A 60 -4.33 1.19 4.05
N VAL A 61 -4.01 2.43 3.74
CA VAL A 61 -4.94 3.43 3.21
C VAL A 61 -4.40 3.94 1.90
N VAL A 62 -5.27 4.01 0.90
CA VAL A 62 -4.91 4.51 -0.43
C VAL A 62 -5.79 5.70 -0.76
N SER A 63 -5.15 6.81 -1.08
CA SER A 63 -5.79 8.04 -1.57
C SER A 63 -5.22 8.41 -2.94
N ASP A 64 -5.96 9.22 -3.69
CA ASP A 64 -5.48 9.79 -4.94
C ASP A 64 -4.58 11.03 -4.70
N SER A 65 -3.99 11.56 -5.74
CA SER A 65 -3.13 12.74 -5.68
C SER A 65 -3.86 14.01 -5.23
N ALA A 66 -5.18 14.03 -5.30
CA ALA A 66 -6.02 15.11 -4.78
C ALA A 66 -6.36 14.93 -3.29
N GLY A 67 -6.00 13.78 -2.69
CA GLY A 67 -6.25 13.45 -1.29
C GLY A 67 -7.60 12.79 -1.03
N ASN A 68 -8.34 12.38 -2.06
CA ASN A 68 -9.57 11.66 -1.87
C ASN A 68 -9.28 10.19 -1.52
N LEU A 69 -9.98 9.67 -0.52
CA LEU A 69 -9.90 8.26 -0.17
C LEU A 69 -10.38 7.40 -1.33
N LEU A 70 -9.57 6.44 -1.75
CA LEU A 70 -9.92 5.44 -2.76
C LEU A 70 -10.42 4.15 -2.11
N PHE A 71 -9.62 3.58 -1.22
CA PHE A 71 -9.96 2.39 -0.44
C PHE A 71 -9.00 2.22 0.73
N TYR A 72 -9.31 1.30 1.61
CA TYR A 72 -8.43 0.88 2.70
C TYR A 72 -8.65 -0.61 3.04
N SER A 73 -7.70 -1.20 3.76
CA SER A 73 -7.77 -2.61 4.15
C SER A 73 -7.17 -2.82 5.54
N ASP A 74 -7.77 -3.72 6.31
CA ASP A 74 -7.24 -4.24 7.57
C ASP A 74 -6.49 -5.58 7.39
N GLY A 75 -6.23 -5.98 6.14
CA GLY A 75 -5.62 -7.26 5.81
C GLY A 75 -6.60 -8.44 5.78
N PHE A 76 -7.84 -8.27 6.26
CA PHE A 76 -8.92 -9.28 6.19
C PHE A 76 -10.04 -8.87 5.25
N ARG A 77 -10.26 -7.57 5.15
CA ARG A 77 -11.27 -6.97 4.29
C ARG A 77 -10.71 -5.79 3.56
N VAL A 78 -11.27 -5.53 2.40
CA VAL A 78 -11.05 -4.30 1.64
C VAL A 78 -12.33 -3.48 1.71
N TYR A 79 -12.20 -2.20 2.03
CA TYR A 79 -13.30 -1.26 2.15
C TYR A 79 -13.17 -0.16 1.10
N ASN A 80 -14.26 0.20 0.47
CA ASN A 80 -14.31 1.25 -0.53
C ASN A 80 -14.34 2.66 0.11
N ARG A 81 -14.31 3.70 -0.70
CA ARG A 81 -14.35 5.10 -0.27
C ARG A 81 -15.62 5.51 0.50
N ASN A 82 -16.69 4.72 0.42
CA ASN A 82 -17.93 4.92 1.18
C ASN A 82 -17.93 4.15 2.50
N PHE A 83 -16.79 3.63 2.94
CA PHE A 83 -16.61 2.83 4.15
C PHE A 83 -17.41 1.52 4.18
N GLN A 84 -17.77 1.00 3.03
CA GLN A 84 -18.46 -0.28 2.88
C GLN A 84 -17.47 -1.35 2.41
N VAL A 85 -17.72 -2.60 2.76
CA VAL A 85 -16.93 -3.71 2.24
C VAL A 85 -17.00 -3.70 0.71
N MET A 86 -15.85 -3.67 0.08
CA MET A 86 -15.73 -3.69 -1.38
C MET A 86 -16.27 -5.01 -1.95
N GLU A 87 -16.78 -5.00 -3.17
CA GLU A 87 -17.21 -6.22 -3.84
C GLU A 87 -16.08 -7.26 -3.86
N ASN A 88 -16.37 -8.49 -3.41
CA ASN A 88 -15.40 -9.58 -3.20
C ASN A 88 -14.24 -9.24 -2.23
N GLY A 89 -14.40 -8.20 -1.42
CA GLY A 89 -13.37 -7.70 -0.50
C GLY A 89 -13.35 -8.37 0.87
N THR A 90 -14.00 -9.51 1.07
CA THR A 90 -13.91 -10.33 2.29
C THR A 90 -12.87 -11.44 2.14
N ASP A 91 -12.53 -12.08 3.25
CA ASP A 91 -11.68 -13.28 3.28
C ASP A 91 -10.30 -13.05 2.64
N ILE A 92 -9.76 -11.87 2.82
CA ILE A 92 -8.36 -11.58 2.51
C ILE A 92 -7.50 -12.28 3.57
N MET A 93 -6.51 -13.05 3.12
CA MET A 93 -5.65 -13.82 4.01
C MET A 93 -4.47 -12.98 4.50
N GLY A 94 -4.72 -12.14 5.50
CA GLY A 94 -3.71 -11.48 6.32
C GLY A 94 -3.60 -12.16 7.68
N GLY A 95 -2.51 -11.93 8.41
CA GLY A 95 -2.30 -12.51 9.75
C GLY A 95 -3.20 -11.88 10.82
N ARG A 96 -3.57 -12.66 11.85
CA ARG A 96 -4.48 -12.18 12.90
C ARG A 96 -3.85 -11.22 13.89
N ASP A 97 -2.57 -11.38 14.18
CA ASP A 97 -1.95 -10.72 15.34
C ASP A 97 -0.93 -9.65 14.97
N LEU A 98 -0.42 -9.64 13.75
CA LEU A 98 0.59 -8.70 13.25
C LEU A 98 0.34 -8.37 11.78
N THR A 99 -0.91 -8.12 11.41
CA THR A 99 -1.27 -7.96 10.00
C THR A 99 -0.60 -6.74 9.40
N ASN A 100 0.52 -6.97 8.78
CA ASN A 100 1.08 -6.01 7.88
C ASN A 100 0.46 -6.22 6.51
N CYS A 101 -0.24 -5.20 6.03
CA CYS A 101 -0.66 -5.12 4.65
C CYS A 101 -0.20 -3.80 4.06
N ILE A 102 0.12 -3.82 2.79
CA ILE A 102 0.46 -2.62 2.04
C ILE A 102 -0.25 -2.64 0.69
N ALA A 103 -0.77 -1.51 0.28
CA ALA A 103 -1.40 -1.37 -1.03
C ALA A 103 -0.79 -0.19 -1.80
N PHE A 104 -0.64 -0.38 -3.10
CA PHE A 104 -0.18 0.65 -4.01
C PHE A 104 -0.67 0.37 -5.43
N ALA A 105 -0.65 1.40 -6.26
CA ALA A 105 -1.04 1.28 -7.66
C ALA A 105 -0.13 0.27 -8.39
N LYS A 106 -0.73 -0.59 -9.21
CA LYS A 106 0.05 -1.40 -10.14
C LYS A 106 0.87 -0.47 -11.03
N PRO A 107 2.20 -0.64 -11.14
CA PRO A 107 3.04 0.22 -11.97
C PRO A 107 2.45 0.45 -13.36
N GLY A 108 2.33 1.72 -13.76
CA GLY A 108 1.73 2.12 -15.02
C GLY A 108 0.19 2.08 -15.09
N SER A 109 -0.50 1.91 -13.96
CA SER A 109 -1.96 1.89 -13.93
C SER A 109 -2.51 2.86 -12.87
N SER A 110 -3.53 3.62 -13.25
CA SER A 110 -4.37 4.39 -12.30
C SER A 110 -5.62 3.61 -11.86
N ARG A 111 -5.93 2.50 -12.54
CA ARG A 111 -7.13 1.68 -12.33
C ARG A 111 -6.88 0.51 -11.40
N PHE A 112 -5.78 -0.23 -11.61
CA PHE A 112 -5.48 -1.45 -10.87
C PHE A 112 -4.52 -1.19 -9.72
N TYR A 113 -4.80 -1.81 -8.56
CA TYR A 113 -4.00 -1.75 -7.37
C TYR A 113 -3.65 -3.15 -6.88
N TYR A 114 -2.47 -3.30 -6.34
CA TYR A 114 -2.10 -4.46 -5.55
C TYR A 114 -2.37 -4.20 -4.07
N LEU A 115 -2.87 -5.22 -3.38
CA LEU A 115 -2.86 -5.32 -1.93
C LEU A 115 -2.01 -6.52 -1.57
N PHE A 116 -0.92 -6.29 -0.87
CA PHE A 116 -0.05 -7.34 -0.35
C PHE A 116 -0.36 -7.57 1.12
N THR A 117 -0.36 -8.84 1.52
CA THR A 117 -0.58 -9.26 2.90
C THR A 117 0.43 -10.34 3.28
N VAL A 118 0.76 -10.39 4.56
CA VAL A 118 1.56 -11.48 5.16
C VAL A 118 0.74 -12.09 6.28
N GLY A 119 0.81 -13.40 6.44
CA GLY A 119 0.09 -14.06 7.51
C GLY A 119 -0.22 -15.53 7.27
N GLU A 120 -0.94 -16.08 8.23
CA GLU A 120 -1.36 -17.49 8.25
C GLU A 120 -2.65 -17.69 7.46
N ALA A 121 -2.72 -18.78 6.69
CA ALA A 121 -3.97 -19.19 6.07
C ALA A 121 -5.00 -19.57 7.16
N PRO A 122 -6.25 -19.05 7.12
CA PRO A 122 -7.26 -19.39 8.10
C PRO A 122 -7.64 -20.87 8.04
N GLY A 123 -7.82 -21.49 9.20
CA GLY A 123 -8.34 -22.85 9.33
C GLY A 123 -7.32 -23.98 9.20
N GLY A 124 -6.03 -23.65 9.16
CA GLY A 124 -4.98 -24.67 9.10
C GLY A 124 -4.82 -25.43 10.42
N THR A 125 -5.04 -26.76 10.39
CA THR A 125 -4.34 -27.67 11.31
C THR A 125 -2.86 -27.62 10.97
N PRO A 126 -1.94 -27.72 11.95
CA PRO A 126 -0.52 -27.77 11.65
C PRO A 126 -0.17 -28.82 10.57
N PRO A 127 0.77 -28.51 9.65
CA PRO A 127 1.58 -27.30 9.60
C PRO A 127 0.79 -26.09 9.08
N ARG A 128 0.92 -24.96 9.76
CA ARG A 128 0.30 -23.69 9.35
C ARG A 128 1.02 -23.14 8.13
N VAL A 129 0.26 -22.76 7.10
CA VAL A 129 0.84 -22.20 5.88
C VAL A 129 0.92 -20.68 6.03
N TYR A 130 2.12 -20.20 6.31
CA TYR A 130 2.44 -18.78 6.30
C TYR A 130 2.90 -18.37 4.90
N GLY A 131 2.78 -17.09 4.57
CA GLY A 131 3.34 -16.62 3.33
C GLY A 131 2.86 -15.23 2.93
N GLY A 132 3.61 -14.62 2.02
CA GLY A 132 3.21 -13.41 1.34
C GLY A 132 2.18 -13.71 0.26
N ARG A 133 1.11 -12.93 0.25
CA ARG A 133 0.03 -13.05 -0.73
C ARG A 133 -0.27 -11.69 -1.34
N TYR A 134 -0.93 -11.72 -2.47
CA TYR A 134 -1.47 -10.50 -3.04
C TYR A 134 -2.92 -10.66 -3.51
N ALA A 135 -3.58 -9.52 -3.57
CA ALA A 135 -4.86 -9.34 -4.23
C ALA A 135 -4.75 -8.23 -5.28
N ILE A 136 -5.63 -8.24 -6.27
CA ILE A 136 -5.76 -7.20 -7.29
C ILE A 136 -7.12 -6.53 -7.13
N ILE A 137 -7.10 -5.21 -7.04
CA ILE A 137 -8.28 -4.36 -6.92
C ILE A 137 -8.44 -3.58 -8.23
N ASP A 138 -9.63 -3.62 -8.81
CA ASP A 138 -10.04 -2.82 -9.95
C ASP A 138 -10.94 -1.69 -9.44
N LEU A 139 -10.45 -0.46 -9.42
CA LEU A 139 -11.18 0.69 -8.89
C LEU A 139 -12.33 1.17 -9.78
N GLU A 140 -12.31 0.87 -11.09
CA GLU A 140 -13.38 1.26 -12.01
C GLU A 140 -14.57 0.31 -11.96
N ALA A 141 -14.40 -0.90 -11.43
CA ALA A 141 -15.46 -1.86 -11.26
C ALA A 141 -16.54 -1.37 -10.29
N ASN A 142 -17.70 -2.02 -10.31
CA ASN A 142 -18.84 -1.75 -9.42
C ASN A 142 -19.21 -0.24 -9.36
N GLY A 143 -19.34 0.40 -10.53
CA GLY A 143 -19.69 1.81 -10.62
C GLY A 143 -18.66 2.76 -10.01
N GLY A 144 -17.38 2.37 -9.97
CA GLY A 144 -16.28 3.14 -9.40
C GLY A 144 -16.14 2.98 -7.88
N LEU A 145 -16.85 2.05 -7.25
CA LEU A 145 -16.66 1.68 -5.84
C LEU A 145 -15.59 0.60 -5.66
N GLY A 146 -15.12 0.04 -6.76
CA GLY A 146 -14.08 -0.96 -6.79
C GLY A 146 -14.55 -2.39 -6.56
N LYS A 147 -13.71 -3.32 -6.96
CA LYS A 147 -13.88 -4.76 -6.80
C LYS A 147 -12.53 -5.45 -6.61
N VAL A 148 -12.47 -6.39 -5.70
CA VAL A 148 -11.34 -7.31 -5.62
C VAL A 148 -11.52 -8.38 -6.70
N THR A 149 -10.70 -8.33 -7.74
CA THR A 149 -10.82 -9.23 -8.91
C THR A 149 -10.04 -10.53 -8.73
N VAL A 150 -8.95 -10.45 -7.98
CA VAL A 150 -8.08 -11.58 -7.63
C VAL A 150 -7.72 -11.43 -6.16
N LYS A 151 -7.66 -12.52 -5.40
CA LYS A 151 -7.24 -12.50 -4.00
C LYS A 151 -6.48 -13.76 -3.58
N ASN A 152 -5.68 -13.61 -2.54
CA ASN A 152 -4.99 -14.69 -1.84
C ASN A 152 -4.01 -15.48 -2.71
N ILE A 153 -3.45 -14.85 -3.75
CA ILE A 153 -2.44 -15.48 -4.59
C ILE A 153 -1.12 -15.48 -3.83
N MET A 154 -0.56 -16.64 -3.59
CA MET A 154 0.75 -16.78 -2.96
C MET A 154 1.85 -16.30 -3.91
N MET A 155 2.79 -15.54 -3.37
CA MET A 155 3.93 -15.04 -4.14
C MET A 155 5.06 -16.08 -4.26
N ASP A 156 5.18 -16.92 -3.27
CA ASP A 156 6.10 -18.07 -3.29
C ASP A 156 5.47 -19.27 -2.56
N GLN A 157 6.06 -20.44 -2.75
CA GLN A 157 5.65 -21.69 -2.13
C GLN A 157 6.57 -22.06 -0.95
N GLY A 158 6.91 -21.08 -0.12
CA GLY A 158 7.76 -21.29 1.05
C GLY A 158 6.96 -21.45 2.33
N GLU A 159 7.42 -22.32 3.23
CA GLU A 159 6.89 -22.49 4.59
C GLU A 159 7.34 -21.37 5.54
N ASP A 160 7.96 -20.33 5.00
CA ASP A 160 8.57 -19.25 5.77
C ASP A 160 7.50 -18.39 6.41
N ALA A 161 7.52 -18.29 7.72
CA ALA A 161 6.66 -17.37 8.46
C ALA A 161 7.05 -15.95 8.12
N MET A 162 6.26 -15.27 7.28
CA MET A 162 6.47 -13.87 6.95
C MET A 162 5.88 -13.02 8.06
N VAL A 163 6.69 -12.09 8.57
CA VAL A 163 6.36 -11.29 9.75
C VAL A 163 6.00 -9.86 9.34
N GLN A 164 6.75 -9.27 8.44
CA GLN A 164 6.57 -7.89 8.03
C GLN A 164 6.80 -7.69 6.52
N LEU A 165 6.24 -6.60 6.00
CA LEU A 165 6.46 -6.21 4.61
C LEU A 165 6.57 -4.68 4.50
N THR A 166 7.33 -4.25 3.51
CA THR A 166 7.45 -2.83 3.15
C THR A 166 7.67 -2.69 1.65
N ALA A 167 7.44 -1.50 1.13
CA ALA A 167 7.66 -1.21 -0.28
C ALA A 167 8.30 0.16 -0.48
N THR A 168 9.10 0.28 -1.55
CA THR A 168 9.72 1.54 -1.95
C THR A 168 9.87 1.60 -3.47
N PHE A 169 9.96 2.80 -4.02
CA PHE A 169 10.19 2.95 -5.45
C PHE A 169 11.56 2.40 -5.86
N HIS A 170 11.58 1.70 -6.99
CA HIS A 170 12.81 1.39 -7.69
C HIS A 170 13.42 2.68 -8.26
N LYS A 171 14.74 2.69 -8.51
CA LYS A 171 15.48 3.86 -9.03
C LYS A 171 14.95 4.44 -10.36
N ASN A 172 14.12 3.71 -11.09
CA ASN A 172 13.47 4.19 -12.31
C ASN A 172 12.18 4.99 -12.02
N ASN A 173 11.79 5.18 -10.74
CA ASN A 173 10.58 5.89 -10.28
C ASN A 173 9.27 5.36 -10.88
N HIS A 174 9.26 4.13 -11.35
CA HIS A 174 8.11 3.49 -11.98
C HIS A 174 7.81 2.13 -11.36
N ASP A 175 8.81 1.26 -11.25
CA ASP A 175 8.68 -0.03 -10.60
C ASP A 175 8.83 0.09 -9.08
N ILE A 176 8.42 -0.93 -8.35
CA ILE A 176 8.37 -0.91 -6.90
C ILE A 176 9.12 -2.13 -6.37
N TRP A 177 10.03 -1.91 -5.42
CA TRP A 177 10.58 -2.96 -4.59
C TRP A 177 9.60 -3.29 -3.48
N LEU A 178 9.23 -4.55 -3.37
CA LEU A 178 8.51 -5.12 -2.25
C LEU A 178 9.48 -6.01 -1.47
N ILE A 179 9.64 -5.75 -0.19
CA ILE A 179 10.51 -6.49 0.71
C ILE A 179 9.66 -7.17 1.77
N LEU A 180 9.85 -8.46 1.92
CA LEU A 180 9.22 -9.27 2.95
C LEU A 180 10.27 -9.74 3.95
N GLU A 181 10.00 -9.54 5.22
CA GLU A 181 10.75 -10.17 6.29
C GLU A 181 10.18 -11.56 6.52
N CYS A 182 11.07 -12.54 6.49
CA CYS A 182 10.76 -13.95 6.69
C CYS A 182 11.50 -14.49 7.91
N GLN A 183 10.94 -15.48 8.56
CA GLN A 183 11.57 -16.15 9.69
C GLN A 183 11.48 -17.66 9.52
N ASP A 184 12.62 -18.34 9.63
CA ASP A 184 12.73 -19.78 9.73
C ASP A 184 13.46 -20.13 11.02
N TYR A 185 12.78 -20.81 11.97
CA TYR A 185 13.29 -21.15 13.30
C TYR A 185 14.00 -19.95 13.99
N ASP A 186 15.32 -19.90 13.91
CA ASP A 186 16.17 -18.88 14.55
C ASP A 186 16.75 -17.86 13.56
N HIS A 187 16.45 -17.99 12.27
CA HIS A 187 17.01 -17.13 11.25
C HIS A 187 15.95 -16.17 10.72
N TYR A 188 16.35 -14.91 10.61
CA TYR A 188 15.60 -13.89 9.86
C TYR A 188 16.29 -13.69 8.52
N PHE A 189 15.48 -13.55 7.48
CA PHE A 189 15.96 -13.24 6.15
C PHE A 189 14.94 -12.36 5.41
N TYR A 190 15.36 -11.72 4.35
CA TYR A 190 14.51 -10.82 3.58
C TYR A 190 14.38 -11.32 2.14
N LYS A 191 13.16 -11.42 1.64
CA LYS A 191 12.88 -11.70 0.24
C LYS A 191 12.53 -10.40 -0.48
N ALA A 192 13.25 -10.13 -1.58
CA ALA A 192 13.01 -8.96 -2.42
C ALA A 192 12.29 -9.36 -3.72
N TYR A 193 11.21 -8.65 -4.00
CA TYR A 193 10.44 -8.76 -5.22
C TYR A 193 10.44 -7.44 -5.96
N LEU A 194 10.54 -7.51 -7.29
CA LEU A 194 10.33 -6.35 -8.16
C LEU A 194 8.92 -6.42 -8.74
N VAL A 195 8.10 -5.43 -8.40
CA VAL A 195 6.75 -5.25 -8.92
C VAL A 195 6.82 -4.29 -10.09
N THR A 196 6.33 -4.74 -11.26
CA THR A 196 6.35 -3.99 -12.51
C THR A 196 4.95 -3.94 -13.12
N ASN A 197 4.80 -3.26 -14.25
CA ASN A 197 3.55 -3.27 -15.02
C ASN A 197 3.17 -4.66 -15.56
N THR A 198 4.14 -5.58 -15.69
CA THR A 198 3.93 -6.94 -16.22
C THR A 198 3.75 -8.00 -15.14
N GLY A 199 4.13 -7.73 -13.89
CA GLY A 199 3.96 -8.69 -12.80
C GLY A 199 4.85 -8.46 -11.60
N ILE A 200 4.88 -9.48 -10.75
CA ILE A 200 5.66 -9.55 -9.51
C ILE A 200 6.76 -10.60 -9.71
N PHE A 201 8.01 -10.20 -9.55
CA PHE A 201 9.17 -11.02 -9.83
C PHE A 201 10.06 -11.15 -8.60
N TYR A 202 10.22 -12.38 -8.10
CA TYR A 202 11.24 -12.66 -7.09
C TYR A 202 12.63 -12.31 -7.62
N LYS A 203 13.46 -11.69 -6.80
CA LYS A 203 14.81 -11.27 -7.17
C LYS A 203 15.88 -11.89 -6.33
N HIS A 204 15.76 -11.84 -5.02
CA HIS A 204 16.81 -12.32 -4.14
C HIS A 204 16.34 -12.56 -2.71
N THR A 205 17.02 -13.44 -1.99
CA THR A 205 16.92 -13.60 -0.54
C THR A 205 18.19 -13.07 0.10
N TYR A 206 18.05 -12.25 1.12
CA TYR A 206 19.12 -11.70 1.94
C TYR A 206 19.04 -12.31 3.32
N GLU A 207 20.04 -13.07 3.74
CA GLU A 207 20.12 -13.64 5.08
C GLU A 207 20.60 -12.58 6.09
N GLN A 208 19.96 -12.50 7.24
CA GLN A 208 20.45 -11.73 8.35
C GLN A 208 21.30 -12.63 9.23
N ILE A 209 22.60 -12.34 9.32
CA ILE A 209 23.50 -13.01 10.25
C ILE A 209 23.15 -12.50 11.66
N LYS A 210 22.56 -13.35 12.50
CA LYS A 210 22.43 -13.06 13.92
C LYS A 210 23.79 -13.27 14.60
N TYR A 211 24.39 -12.19 15.05
CA TYR A 211 25.43 -12.28 16.05
C TYR A 211 24.73 -12.38 17.42
N PHE A 212 24.59 -13.60 17.94
CA PHE A 212 24.34 -13.78 19.37
C PHE A 212 25.66 -13.58 20.09
N THR A 213 25.79 -12.48 20.83
CA THR A 213 26.82 -12.28 21.87
C THR A 213 26.27 -12.76 23.18
#